data_4374d25b13b51a462e5b5f02a196d7fb
#
_entry.id   4374d25b13b51a462e5b5f02a196d7fb
#
_cell.length_a   1.000
_cell.length_b   1.000
_cell.length_c   1.000
_cell.angle_alpha   90.00
_cell.angle_beta   90.00
_cell.angle_gamma   90.00
#
_symmetry.space_group_name_H-M   'P 1'
#
loop_
_entity.id
_entity.type
_entity.pdbx_description
1 polymer ?
#
loop_
_entity_poly.entity_id
_entity_poly.type
_entity_poly.pdbx_seq_one_letter_code
_entity_poly.pdbx_strand_id
1 'polypeptide(L)'
;MTIAANQCPPAAMRDTTSSNPQVCIQCLAGYNQGHLHFEWVDLITLAEDAEDRGKDFREAFQECIDYVIETSPAMGADEWHYPDFQFLPYTFADEYMDIDKIEEFIDELIQFRSHYANELPDELF
;
A
#
# COMPACT_ATOMS: atom_id res chain seq x y z
N MET A 1 -11.87 -7.39 18.14
CA MET A 1 -11.06 -6.33 18.75
C MET A 1 -11.74 -4.98 18.53
N THR A 2 -11.70 -4.15 19.51
CA THR A 2 -12.28 -2.81 19.41
C THR A 2 -11.22 -1.85 18.91
N ILE A 3 -11.51 -1.14 17.82
CA ILE A 3 -10.60 -0.15 17.28
C ILE A 3 -10.79 1.15 18.04
N ALA A 4 -9.70 1.77 18.46
CA ALA A 4 -9.76 3.08 19.11
C ALA A 4 -10.35 4.09 18.12
N ALA A 5 -11.27 4.92 18.62
CA ALA A 5 -11.95 5.90 17.77
C ALA A 5 -10.97 6.90 17.14
N ASN A 6 -9.80 7.06 17.73
CA ASN A 6 -8.78 7.99 17.26
C ASN A 6 -7.62 7.31 16.53
N GLN A 7 -7.79 6.05 16.13
CA GLN A 7 -6.76 5.35 15.36
C GLN A 7 -6.54 6.04 14.02
N CYS A 8 -5.30 6.47 13.78
CA CYS A 8 -4.93 7.11 12.53
C CYS A 8 -4.54 6.09 11.48
N PRO A 9 -4.93 6.29 10.21
CA PRO A 9 -4.42 5.44 9.14
C PRO A 9 -2.92 5.64 8.95
N PRO A 10 -2.19 4.61 8.49
CA PRO A 10 -0.80 4.77 8.11
C PRO A 10 -0.61 5.89 7.10
N ALA A 11 0.57 6.53 7.11
CA ALA A 11 0.85 7.68 6.24
C ALA A 11 0.57 7.40 4.77
N ALA A 12 0.88 6.19 4.30
CA ALA A 12 0.71 5.80 2.90
C ALA A 12 -0.77 5.73 2.47
N MET A 13 -1.71 5.79 3.39
CA MET A 13 -3.14 5.75 3.12
C MET A 13 -3.82 7.11 3.17
N ARG A 14 -3.08 8.17 3.57
CA ARG A 14 -3.67 9.49 3.82
C ARG A 14 -3.83 10.34 2.58
N ASP A 15 -3.00 10.13 1.57
CA ASP A 15 -3.08 10.84 0.30
C ASP A 15 -2.74 9.88 -0.83
N THR A 16 -3.75 9.46 -1.56
CA THR A 16 -3.61 8.48 -2.63
C THR A 16 -4.01 9.07 -3.99
N THR A 17 -3.93 10.39 -4.13
CA THR A 17 -4.26 11.07 -5.38
C THR A 17 -3.07 11.22 -6.32
N SER A 18 -1.88 10.80 -5.89
CA SER A 18 -0.66 10.92 -6.67
C SER A 18 -0.62 9.96 -7.85
N SER A 19 0.36 10.15 -8.74
CA SER A 19 0.61 9.23 -9.85
C SER A 19 1.60 8.12 -9.48
N ASN A 20 1.88 7.93 -8.21
CA ASN A 20 2.76 6.86 -7.74
C ASN A 20 2.08 5.50 -7.85
N PRO A 21 2.86 4.41 -7.93
CA PRO A 21 2.29 3.07 -7.83
C PRO A 21 1.48 2.90 -6.56
N GLN A 22 0.30 2.33 -6.68
CA GLN A 22 -0.64 2.15 -5.57
C GLN A 22 -1.28 0.77 -5.63
N VAL A 23 -1.65 0.26 -4.48
CA VAL A 23 -2.39 -0.99 -4.36
C VAL A 23 -3.59 -0.78 -3.45
N CYS A 24 -4.71 -1.41 -3.79
CA CYS A 24 -5.90 -1.42 -2.94
C CYS A 24 -5.86 -2.68 -2.08
N ILE A 25 -6.03 -2.53 -0.77
CA ILE A 25 -6.12 -3.65 0.17
C ILE A 25 -7.57 -3.73 0.63
N GLN A 26 -8.20 -4.88 0.42
CA GLN A 26 -9.60 -5.09 0.78
C GLN A 26 -9.73 -6.25 1.75
N CYS A 27 -10.59 -6.08 2.77
CA CYS A 27 -10.94 -7.16 3.70
C CYS A 27 -11.79 -8.20 2.98
N LEU A 28 -11.31 -9.44 2.92
CA LEU A 28 -12.00 -10.51 2.21
C LEU A 28 -13.28 -10.92 2.91
N ALA A 29 -13.26 -11.03 4.25
CA ALA A 29 -14.47 -11.33 5.02
C ALA A 29 -15.53 -10.24 4.82
N GLY A 30 -15.13 -8.98 4.80
CA GLY A 30 -16.03 -7.87 4.51
C GLY A 30 -16.68 -8.01 3.15
N TYR A 31 -15.88 -8.29 2.13
CA TYR A 31 -16.39 -8.49 0.77
C TYR A 31 -17.43 -9.62 0.73
N ASN A 32 -17.13 -10.74 1.37
CA ASN A 32 -18.03 -11.90 1.39
C ASN A 32 -19.32 -11.63 2.18
N GLN A 33 -19.30 -10.69 3.12
CA GLN A 33 -20.46 -10.34 3.95
C GLN A 33 -21.20 -9.11 3.42
N GLY A 34 -20.82 -8.59 2.26
CA GLY A 34 -21.48 -7.46 1.65
C GLY A 34 -20.99 -6.09 2.14
N HIS A 35 -19.86 -6.04 2.85
CA HIS A 35 -19.27 -4.81 3.34
C HIS A 35 -18.05 -4.43 2.50
N LEU A 36 -18.12 -3.34 1.75
CA LEU A 36 -16.99 -2.86 0.96
C LEU A 36 -16.04 -2.09 1.88
N HIS A 37 -15.04 -2.78 2.38
CA HIS A 37 -14.05 -2.18 3.28
C HIS A 37 -12.65 -2.33 2.69
N PHE A 38 -12.08 -1.24 2.20
CA PHE A 38 -10.79 -1.24 1.53
C PHE A 38 -10.09 0.09 1.73
N GLU A 39 -8.77 0.09 1.51
CA GLU A 39 -7.95 1.30 1.53
C GLU A 39 -6.91 1.23 0.41
N TRP A 40 -6.61 2.38 -0.18
CA TRP A 40 -5.52 2.51 -1.14
C TRP A 40 -4.22 2.85 -0.42
N VAL A 41 -3.12 2.30 -0.90
CA VAL A 41 -1.79 2.50 -0.32
C VAL A 41 -0.86 3.04 -1.40
N ASP A 42 -0.29 4.22 -1.15
CA ASP A 42 0.75 4.80 -2.01
C ASP A 42 2.08 4.13 -1.66
N LEU A 43 2.61 3.36 -2.59
CA LEU A 43 3.79 2.51 -2.31
C LEU A 43 5.09 3.31 -2.20
N ILE A 44 5.18 4.45 -2.85
CA ILE A 44 6.37 5.33 -2.69
C ILE A 44 6.34 5.98 -1.31
N THR A 45 5.20 6.52 -0.90
CA THR A 45 5.04 7.08 0.45
C THR A 45 5.31 6.01 1.51
N LEU A 46 4.87 4.78 1.27
CA LEU A 46 5.11 3.66 2.18
C LEU A 46 6.60 3.41 2.37
N ALA A 47 7.36 3.37 1.27
CA ALA A 47 8.81 3.13 1.33
C ALA A 47 9.52 4.27 2.07
N GLU A 48 9.13 5.52 1.80
CA GLU A 48 9.72 6.67 2.46
C GLU A 48 9.42 6.68 3.96
N ASP A 49 8.18 6.39 4.33
CA ASP A 49 7.77 6.31 5.74
C ASP A 49 8.50 5.19 6.48
N ALA A 50 8.66 4.03 5.84
CA ALA A 50 9.39 2.92 6.43
C ALA A 50 10.84 3.31 6.71
N GLU A 51 11.50 3.95 5.75
CA GLU A 51 12.89 4.41 5.92
C GLU A 51 13.00 5.42 7.06
N ASP A 52 12.09 6.39 7.11
CA ASP A 52 12.10 7.41 8.15
C ASP A 52 11.92 6.84 9.54
N ARG A 53 11.15 5.76 9.67
CA ARG A 53 10.88 5.10 10.95
C ARG A 53 11.84 3.95 11.27
N GLY A 54 12.81 3.69 10.39
CA GLY A 54 13.76 2.60 10.57
C GLY A 54 13.12 1.22 10.50
N LYS A 55 12.08 1.07 9.68
CA LYS A 55 11.36 -0.20 9.50
C LYS A 55 11.59 -0.76 8.10
N ASP A 56 11.41 -2.07 7.96
CA ASP A 56 11.41 -2.70 6.66
C ASP A 56 10.13 -2.35 5.89
N PHE A 57 10.22 -2.36 4.56
CA PHE A 57 9.06 -2.17 3.70
C PHE A 57 7.94 -3.17 4.05
N ARG A 58 8.32 -4.44 4.28
CA ARG A 58 7.36 -5.48 4.65
C ARG A 58 6.62 -5.16 5.95
N GLU A 59 7.33 -4.65 6.94
CA GLU A 59 6.71 -4.27 8.21
C GLU A 59 5.71 -3.15 8.02
N ALA A 60 6.10 -2.13 7.25
CA ALA A 60 5.22 -1.00 6.97
C ALA A 60 3.99 -1.43 6.15
N PHE A 61 4.18 -2.34 5.19
CA PHE A 61 3.08 -2.88 4.40
C PHE A 61 2.13 -3.69 5.29
N GLN A 62 2.68 -4.49 6.20
CA GLN A 62 1.87 -5.27 7.13
C GLN A 62 1.03 -4.38 8.04
N GLU A 63 1.57 -3.23 8.44
CA GLU A 63 0.79 -2.24 9.22
C GLU A 63 -0.45 -1.77 8.45
N CYS A 64 -0.31 -1.59 7.14
CA CYS A 64 -1.44 -1.21 6.29
C CYS A 64 -2.48 -2.33 6.23
N ILE A 65 -2.02 -3.56 6.05
CA ILE A 65 -2.92 -4.73 6.04
C ILE A 65 -3.64 -4.83 7.39
N ASP A 66 -2.90 -4.72 8.49
CA ASP A 66 -3.47 -4.81 9.83
C ASP A 66 -4.52 -3.71 10.05
N TYR A 67 -4.25 -2.50 9.58
CA TYR A 67 -5.22 -1.40 9.68
C TYR A 67 -6.53 -1.75 8.96
N VAL A 68 -6.45 -2.29 7.74
CA VAL A 68 -7.64 -2.67 6.98
C VAL A 68 -8.43 -3.77 7.72
N ILE A 69 -7.73 -4.78 8.22
CA ILE A 69 -8.37 -5.90 8.92
C ILE A 69 -8.99 -5.43 10.24
N GLU A 70 -8.24 -4.65 11.01
CA GLU A 70 -8.69 -4.21 12.34
C GLU A 70 -9.83 -3.20 12.29
N THR A 71 -9.91 -2.43 11.23
CA THR A 71 -11.00 -1.44 11.05
C THR A 71 -12.21 -2.04 10.34
N SER A 72 -12.13 -3.31 9.90
CA SER A 72 -13.23 -3.94 9.18
C SER A 72 -14.46 -4.16 10.08
N PRO A 73 -15.67 -3.87 9.58
CA PRO A 73 -16.89 -4.19 10.34
C PRO A 73 -17.26 -5.66 10.26
N ALA A 74 -16.55 -6.47 9.45
CA ALA A 74 -16.88 -7.88 9.26
C ALA A 74 -16.48 -8.72 10.47
N MET A 75 -17.28 -9.73 10.75
CA MET A 75 -16.96 -10.69 11.81
C MET A 75 -15.89 -11.66 11.29
N GLY A 76 -14.88 -11.91 12.14
CA GLY A 76 -13.81 -12.85 11.79
C GLY A 76 -12.87 -12.36 10.71
N ALA A 77 -12.71 -11.03 10.58
CA ALA A 77 -11.83 -10.47 9.58
C ALA A 77 -10.37 -10.86 9.87
N ASP A 78 -9.77 -11.63 8.97
CA ASP A 78 -8.38 -12.07 9.10
C ASP A 78 -7.68 -12.28 7.75
N GLU A 79 -8.40 -12.17 6.65
CA GLU A 79 -7.85 -12.34 5.30
C GLU A 79 -8.11 -11.10 4.46
N TRP A 80 -7.22 -10.88 3.48
CA TRP A 80 -7.29 -9.74 2.59
C TRP A 80 -6.91 -10.16 1.18
N HIS A 81 -7.23 -9.28 0.21
CA HIS A 81 -6.79 -9.43 -1.17
C HIS A 81 -6.57 -8.04 -1.79
N TYR A 82 -6.05 -8.02 -2.99
CA TYR A 82 -5.74 -6.78 -3.72
C TYR A 82 -6.63 -6.68 -4.96
N PRO A 83 -7.86 -6.13 -4.83
CA PRO A 83 -8.80 -6.11 -5.94
C PRO A 83 -8.44 -5.14 -7.06
N ASP A 84 -7.55 -4.18 -6.78
CA ASP A 84 -7.17 -3.18 -7.76
C ASP A 84 -5.78 -2.64 -7.48
N PHE A 85 -5.16 -2.08 -8.50
CA PHE A 85 -3.83 -1.49 -8.40
C PHE A 85 -3.65 -0.47 -9.53
N GLN A 86 -2.70 0.47 -9.35
CA GLN A 86 -2.39 1.48 -10.35
C GLN A 86 -0.87 1.61 -10.50
N PHE A 87 -0.43 1.77 -11.74
CA PHE A 87 0.98 1.99 -12.08
C PHE A 87 1.92 0.89 -11.59
N LEU A 88 1.46 -0.35 -11.58
CA LEU A 88 2.26 -1.53 -11.31
C LEU A 88 2.32 -2.42 -12.55
N PRO A 89 3.47 -3.10 -12.80
CA PRO A 89 3.58 -4.00 -13.95
C PRO A 89 2.60 -5.18 -13.86
N TYR A 90 1.97 -5.50 -14.98
CA TYR A 90 1.04 -6.63 -15.03
C TYR A 90 1.73 -7.97 -14.85
N THR A 91 3.05 -8.02 -14.96
CA THR A 91 3.80 -9.27 -14.81
C THR A 91 3.69 -9.88 -13.43
N PHE A 92 3.41 -9.08 -12.41
CA PHE A 92 3.23 -9.59 -11.05
C PHE A 92 2.05 -8.96 -10.31
N ALA A 93 1.40 -7.95 -10.89
CA ALA A 93 0.26 -7.30 -10.25
C ALA A 93 -0.99 -8.16 -10.42
N ASP A 94 -1.49 -8.73 -9.35
CA ASP A 94 -2.72 -9.51 -9.34
C ASP A 94 -3.36 -9.48 -7.95
N GLU A 95 -4.45 -10.23 -7.78
CA GLU A 95 -5.24 -10.23 -6.55
C GLU A 95 -4.45 -10.71 -5.31
N TYR A 96 -3.42 -11.53 -5.51
CA TYR A 96 -2.58 -12.07 -4.43
C TYR A 96 -1.10 -11.91 -4.78
N MET A 97 -0.72 -10.70 -5.12
CA MET A 97 0.64 -10.44 -5.58
C MET A 97 1.69 -10.58 -4.47
N ASP A 98 2.90 -10.92 -4.87
CA ASP A 98 4.02 -11.13 -3.97
C ASP A 98 4.60 -9.80 -3.50
N ILE A 99 4.63 -9.59 -2.19
CA ILE A 99 5.16 -8.35 -1.59
C ILE A 99 6.64 -8.13 -1.91
N ASP A 100 7.42 -9.20 -2.07
CA ASP A 100 8.84 -9.07 -2.42
C ASP A 100 9.02 -8.46 -3.79
N LYS A 101 8.17 -8.81 -4.73
CA LYS A 101 8.22 -8.23 -6.08
C LYS A 101 7.77 -6.78 -6.08
N ILE A 102 6.82 -6.44 -5.24
CA ILE A 102 6.38 -5.05 -5.06
C ILE A 102 7.56 -4.23 -4.52
N GLU A 103 8.20 -4.71 -3.47
CA GLU A 103 9.34 -4.02 -2.85
C GLU A 103 10.47 -3.81 -3.86
N GLU A 104 10.84 -4.86 -4.59
CA GLU A 104 11.89 -4.78 -5.60
C GLU A 104 11.57 -3.73 -6.66
N PHE A 105 10.35 -3.72 -7.15
CA PHE A 105 9.93 -2.74 -8.16
C PHE A 105 9.99 -1.32 -7.60
N ILE A 106 9.53 -1.10 -6.37
CA ILE A 106 9.52 0.23 -5.76
C ILE A 106 10.95 0.72 -5.51
N ASP A 107 11.84 -0.16 -5.03
CA ASP A 107 13.24 0.19 -4.84
C ASP A 107 13.90 0.60 -6.15
N GLU A 108 13.67 -0.13 -7.21
CA GLU A 108 14.20 0.20 -8.53
C GLU A 108 13.68 1.53 -9.03
N LEU A 109 12.40 1.79 -8.84
CA LEU A 109 11.77 3.04 -9.26
C LEU A 109 12.35 4.24 -8.51
N ILE A 110 12.53 4.10 -7.21
CA ILE A 110 13.11 5.18 -6.38
C ILE A 110 14.55 5.46 -6.82
N GLN A 111 15.33 4.41 -7.05
CA GLN A 111 16.72 4.56 -7.51
C GLN A 111 16.78 5.22 -8.88
N PHE A 112 15.90 4.83 -9.78
CA PHE A 112 15.81 5.43 -11.11
C PHE A 112 15.53 6.93 -11.01
N ARG A 113 14.51 7.31 -10.25
CA ARG A 113 14.14 8.71 -10.08
C ARG A 113 15.28 9.52 -9.46
N SER A 114 15.95 8.96 -8.47
CA SER A 114 17.07 9.62 -7.79
C SER A 114 18.26 9.80 -8.74
N HIS A 115 18.55 8.79 -9.55
CA HIS A 115 19.68 8.83 -10.49
C HIS A 115 19.49 9.90 -11.56
N TYR A 116 18.27 10.05 -12.08
CA TYR A 116 18.00 10.99 -13.17
C TYR A 116 17.50 12.35 -12.73
N ALA A 117 17.29 12.56 -11.44
CA ALA A 117 16.71 13.79 -10.93
C ALA A 117 17.52 15.04 -11.28
N ASN A 118 18.86 14.91 -11.40
CA ASN A 118 19.74 16.02 -11.70
C ASN A 118 20.01 16.20 -13.21
N GLU A 119 19.56 15.25 -14.02
CA GLU A 119 19.83 15.25 -15.47
C GLU A 119 18.59 15.60 -16.29
N LEU A 120 17.40 15.44 -15.71
CA LEU A 120 16.14 15.67 -16.41
C LEU A 120 15.39 16.84 -15.80
N PRO A 121 14.57 17.55 -16.60
CA PRO A 121 13.72 18.61 -16.07
C PRO A 121 12.76 18.09 -15.00
N ASP A 122 12.49 18.93 -13.99
CA ASP A 122 11.61 18.55 -12.88
C ASP A 122 10.22 18.13 -13.33
N GLU A 123 9.72 18.70 -14.42
CA GLU A 123 8.39 18.36 -14.92
C GLU A 123 8.28 16.93 -15.47
N LEU A 124 9.40 16.20 -15.56
CA LEU A 124 9.38 14.80 -15.97
C LEU A 124 9.15 13.83 -14.80
N PHE A 125 9.06 14.36 -13.60
CA PHE A 125 8.91 13.54 -12.39
C PHE A 125 7.74 14.00 -11.53
#